data_5bbca689c66d53a207c0511d48700d6e
#
_entry.id   5bbca689c66d53a207c0511d48700d6e
#
_cell.length_a   1.000
_cell.length_b   1.000
_cell.length_c   1.000
_cell.angle_alpha   90.00
_cell.angle_beta   90.00
_cell.angle_gamma   90.00
#
_symmetry.space_group_name_H-M   'P 1'
#
loop_
_entity.id
_entity.type
_entity.pdbx_description
1 polymer ?
#
loop_
_entity_poly.entity_id
_entity_poly.type
_entity_poly.pdbx_seq_one_letter_code
_entity_poly.pdbx_strand_id
1 'polypeptide(L)'
;MKRIIHFILIALFLIPCCAVQASHQPEFSTAGFFQLPNSGREVFSMNPAWRFYKGAVAGAEAANFNDAEWTVVSLPNGIEYLPTEASGCINYQGEVWYRKHFTPADALKGKKLFLHFEAIMGKSKVFVNGKLLTEHFGGYLPVVVDISDVLNWGEDNVIAVW
;
A
#
# COMPACT_ATOMS: atom_id res chain seq x y z
N MET A 1 21.02 66.21 -36.91
CA MET A 1 20.71 64.79 -36.96
C MET A 1 20.74 64.20 -35.56
N LYS A 2 19.58 64.05 -34.91
CA LYS A 2 19.45 63.47 -33.56
C LYS A 2 19.16 61.97 -33.68
N ARG A 3 20.05 61.12 -33.23
CA ARG A 3 19.86 59.67 -33.13
C ARG A 3 19.08 59.35 -31.87
N ILE A 4 17.87 58.83 -32.02
CA ILE A 4 17.01 58.33 -30.97
C ILE A 4 17.42 56.87 -30.74
N ILE A 5 18.00 56.59 -29.58
CA ILE A 5 18.36 55.22 -29.14
C ILE A 5 17.12 54.66 -28.43
N HIS A 6 16.49 53.65 -29.03
CA HIS A 6 15.40 52.91 -28.37
C HIS A 6 15.98 51.85 -27.43
N PHE A 7 15.80 52.04 -26.16
CA PHE A 7 16.03 50.97 -25.18
C PHE A 7 14.84 50.02 -25.16
N ILE A 8 15.05 48.82 -25.65
CA ILE A 8 14.08 47.74 -25.51
C ILE A 8 14.29 47.13 -24.11
N LEU A 9 13.32 47.40 -23.23
CA LEU A 9 13.29 46.81 -21.90
C LEU A 9 12.71 45.38 -22.02
N ILE A 10 13.58 44.35 -22.00
CA ILE A 10 13.13 42.95 -21.92
C ILE A 10 12.74 42.67 -20.48
N ALA A 11 11.44 42.68 -20.19
CA ALA A 11 10.89 42.23 -18.96
C ALA A 11 10.98 40.68 -18.91
N LEU A 12 11.96 40.17 -18.16
CA LEU A 12 12.07 38.73 -17.88
C LEU A 12 10.96 38.35 -16.90
N PHE A 13 9.88 37.77 -17.41
CA PHE A 13 8.85 37.16 -16.57
C PHE A 13 9.43 35.93 -15.91
N LEU A 14 9.87 36.05 -14.67
CA LEU A 14 10.12 34.91 -13.79
C LEU A 14 8.76 34.27 -13.47
N ILE A 15 8.44 33.21 -14.23
CA ILE A 15 7.32 32.32 -13.88
C ILE A 15 7.75 31.59 -12.61
N PRO A 16 7.09 31.77 -11.48
CA PRO A 16 7.38 30.94 -10.31
C PRO A 16 7.02 29.50 -10.72
N CYS A 17 8.04 28.66 -10.76
CA CYS A 17 7.85 27.22 -10.85
C CYS A 17 7.14 26.82 -9.55
N CYS A 18 5.80 26.81 -9.57
CA CYS A 18 5.03 26.13 -8.54
C CYS A 18 5.46 24.67 -8.59
N ALA A 19 6.38 24.30 -7.71
CA ALA A 19 6.60 22.92 -7.37
C ALA A 19 5.23 22.37 -6.95
N VAL A 20 4.59 21.63 -7.83
CA VAL A 20 3.45 20.81 -7.47
C VAL A 20 4.01 19.81 -6.46
N GLN A 21 3.88 20.16 -5.19
CA GLN A 21 4.04 19.15 -4.15
C GLN A 21 3.03 18.08 -4.50
N ALA A 22 3.54 16.93 -4.91
CA ALA A 22 2.73 15.73 -5.01
C ALA A 22 2.07 15.58 -3.65
N SER A 23 0.78 15.92 -3.58
CA SER A 23 0.00 15.67 -2.39
C SER A 23 0.15 14.19 -2.12
N HIS A 24 0.67 13.85 -0.95
CA HIS A 24 0.74 12.48 -0.50
C HIS A 24 -0.68 11.95 -0.65
N GLN A 25 -0.91 11.12 -1.67
CA GLN A 25 -2.23 10.54 -1.86
C GLN A 25 -2.52 9.70 -0.63
N PRO A 26 -3.70 9.84 -0.01
CA PRO A 26 -4.04 9.04 1.15
C PRO A 26 -3.85 7.57 0.78
N GLU A 27 -3.25 6.80 1.68
CA GLU A 27 -3.01 5.37 1.48
C GLU A 27 -4.31 4.57 1.27
N PHE A 28 -5.43 5.17 1.65
CA PHE A 28 -6.77 4.63 1.41
C PHE A 28 -7.34 5.21 0.12
N SER A 29 -7.79 4.34 -0.76
CA SER A 29 -8.42 4.69 -2.03
C SER A 29 -9.67 3.85 -2.23
N THR A 30 -10.71 4.44 -2.78
CA THR A 30 -11.93 3.73 -3.19
C THR A 30 -11.86 3.24 -4.64
N ALA A 31 -10.74 3.47 -5.33
CA ALA A 31 -10.59 3.05 -6.72
C ALA A 31 -10.69 1.54 -6.88
N GLY A 32 -11.48 1.10 -7.82
CA GLY A 32 -11.68 -0.33 -8.14
C GLY A 32 -12.66 -1.07 -7.23
N PHE A 33 -13.29 -0.39 -6.28
CA PHE A 33 -14.27 -1.02 -5.38
C PHE A 33 -15.68 -0.57 -5.70
N PHE A 34 -16.60 -1.53 -5.59
CA PHE A 34 -18.02 -1.30 -5.73
C PHE A 34 -18.59 -0.84 -4.38
N GLN A 35 -19.14 0.36 -4.34
CA GLN A 35 -19.86 0.84 -3.17
C GLN A 35 -21.32 0.43 -3.27
N LEU A 36 -21.81 -0.29 -2.25
CA LEU A 36 -23.23 -0.59 -2.11
C LEU A 36 -23.95 0.69 -1.67
N PRO A 37 -24.88 1.24 -2.45
CA PRO A 37 -25.66 2.40 -2.05
C PRO A 37 -26.36 2.13 -0.71
N ASN A 38 -26.31 3.10 0.20
CA ASN A 38 -26.99 3.05 1.51
C ASN A 38 -26.54 1.93 2.47
N SER A 39 -25.36 1.34 2.28
CA SER A 39 -24.85 0.30 3.18
C SER A 39 -24.33 0.84 4.51
N GLY A 40 -24.06 2.14 4.62
CA GLY A 40 -23.36 2.73 5.76
C GLY A 40 -21.89 2.27 5.90
N ARG A 41 -21.39 1.47 4.95
CA ARG A 41 -20.02 0.99 4.91
C ARG A 41 -19.20 1.83 3.93
N GLU A 42 -18.01 2.17 4.35
CA GLU A 42 -16.99 2.77 3.49
C GLU A 42 -15.96 1.70 3.15
N VAL A 43 -15.50 1.67 1.90
CA VAL A 43 -14.48 0.73 1.43
C VAL A 43 -13.32 1.52 0.84
N PHE A 44 -12.12 1.21 1.32
CA PHE A 44 -10.89 1.84 0.89
C PHE A 44 -9.95 0.80 0.31
N SER A 45 -9.37 1.10 -0.85
CA SER A 45 -8.36 0.23 -1.43
C SER A 45 -7.01 0.42 -0.75
N MET A 46 -6.43 -0.67 -0.29
CA MET A 46 -5.08 -0.72 0.25
C MET A 46 -4.08 -1.41 -0.71
N ASN A 47 -4.48 -1.62 -1.97
CA ASN A 47 -3.68 -2.36 -2.94
C ASN A 47 -2.32 -1.72 -3.30
N PRO A 48 -2.16 -0.37 -3.38
CA PRO A 48 -0.89 0.23 -3.75
C PRO A 48 0.17 0.15 -2.65
N ALA A 49 1.45 0.25 -3.05
CA ALA A 49 2.60 0.51 -2.19
C ALA A 49 2.82 -0.51 -1.04
N TRP A 50 2.70 -1.79 -1.33
CA TRP A 50 3.17 -2.85 -0.45
C TRP A 50 4.67 -3.05 -0.62
N ARG A 51 5.35 -3.40 0.47
CA ARG A 51 6.72 -3.87 0.48
C ARG A 51 6.70 -5.39 0.35
N PHE A 52 7.40 -5.92 -0.63
CA PHE A 52 7.45 -7.34 -0.94
C PHE A 52 8.87 -7.88 -0.81
N TYR A 53 9.00 -9.02 -0.17
CA TYR A 53 10.24 -9.77 -0.09
C TYR A 53 10.00 -11.27 -0.31
N LYS A 54 10.82 -11.86 -1.17
CA LYS A 54 10.78 -13.28 -1.50
C LYS A 54 11.88 -14.00 -0.75
N GLY A 55 11.51 -14.70 0.31
CA GLY A 55 12.42 -15.42 1.18
C GLY A 55 12.01 -15.42 2.64
N ALA A 56 12.70 -16.19 3.45
CA ALA A 56 12.54 -16.23 4.89
C ALA A 56 13.19 -15.00 5.54
N VAL A 57 12.46 -14.33 6.42
CA VAL A 57 12.97 -13.18 7.18
C VAL A 57 12.48 -13.28 8.61
N ALA A 58 13.41 -13.35 9.54
CA ALA A 58 13.07 -13.34 10.95
C ALA A 58 12.67 -11.94 11.42
N GLY A 59 11.59 -11.85 12.19
CA GLY A 59 11.13 -10.59 12.78
C GLY A 59 10.39 -9.66 11.84
N ALA A 60 10.10 -10.08 10.60
CA ALA A 60 9.39 -9.25 9.63
C ALA A 60 7.94 -8.94 10.00
N GLU A 61 7.39 -9.60 11.00
CA GLU A 61 6.09 -9.28 11.61
C GLU A 61 6.14 -8.03 12.49
N ALA A 62 7.32 -7.66 13.01
CA ALA A 62 7.45 -6.56 13.96
C ALA A 62 7.20 -5.19 13.30
N ALA A 63 6.51 -4.29 14.01
CA ALA A 63 6.19 -2.96 13.49
C ALA A 63 7.45 -2.14 13.15
N ASN A 64 8.51 -2.28 13.96
CA ASN A 64 9.77 -1.56 13.80
C ASN A 64 10.78 -2.25 12.87
N PHE A 65 10.40 -3.30 12.18
CA PHE A 65 11.26 -3.95 11.20
C PHE A 65 11.54 -3.01 10.02
N ASN A 66 12.80 -2.90 9.61
CA ASN A 66 13.20 -2.07 8.48
C ASN A 66 13.00 -2.82 7.15
N ASP A 67 11.99 -2.41 6.40
CA ASP A 67 11.65 -2.93 5.07
C ASP A 67 11.93 -1.93 3.93
N ALA A 68 12.71 -0.88 4.18
CA ALA A 68 12.96 0.20 3.22
C ALA A 68 13.53 -0.30 1.88
N GLU A 69 14.36 -1.34 1.92
CA GLU A 69 14.99 -1.93 0.74
C GLU A 69 14.13 -2.99 0.03
N TRP A 70 12.94 -3.29 0.55
CA TRP A 70 12.06 -4.26 -0.08
C TRP A 70 11.43 -3.71 -1.35
N THR A 71 11.12 -4.60 -2.28
CA THR A 71 10.49 -4.22 -3.55
C THR A 71 9.10 -3.63 -3.30
N VAL A 72 8.82 -2.48 -3.90
CA VAL A 72 7.49 -1.88 -3.86
C VAL A 72 6.60 -2.52 -4.92
N VAL A 73 5.46 -3.04 -4.51
CA VAL A 73 4.48 -3.68 -5.40
C VAL A 73 3.08 -3.15 -5.15
N SER A 74 2.19 -3.37 -6.12
CA SER A 74 0.75 -3.18 -5.94
C SER A 74 0.05 -4.52 -5.98
N LEU A 75 -0.98 -4.70 -5.14
CA LEU A 75 -1.82 -5.89 -5.17
C LEU A 75 -2.89 -5.78 -6.29
N PRO A 76 -3.32 -6.88 -6.90
CA PRO A 76 -2.76 -8.22 -6.71
C PRO A 76 -1.35 -8.35 -7.25
N ASN A 77 -0.49 -9.10 -6.54
CA ASN A 77 0.89 -9.35 -6.94
C ASN A 77 1.15 -10.84 -7.03
N GLY A 78 1.74 -11.29 -8.13
CA GLY A 78 2.22 -12.66 -8.30
C GLY A 78 3.66 -12.80 -7.83
N ILE A 79 3.97 -13.93 -7.20
CA ILE A 79 5.34 -14.25 -6.77
C ILE A 79 6.25 -14.48 -7.97
N GLU A 80 5.69 -15.00 -9.05
CA GLU A 80 6.36 -15.22 -10.34
C GLU A 80 5.56 -14.55 -11.46
N TYR A 81 6.27 -13.84 -12.33
CA TYR A 81 5.67 -13.11 -13.47
C TYR A 81 5.93 -13.77 -14.81
N LEU A 82 6.62 -14.90 -14.83
CA LEU A 82 6.93 -15.58 -16.07
C LEU A 82 5.71 -16.36 -16.57
N PRO A 83 5.40 -16.28 -17.86
CA PRO A 83 4.41 -17.15 -18.48
C PRO A 83 4.77 -18.62 -18.24
N THR A 84 3.78 -19.44 -17.98
CA THR A 84 3.98 -20.89 -17.70
C THR A 84 4.82 -21.56 -18.78
N GLU A 85 4.62 -21.15 -20.04
CA GLU A 85 5.35 -21.68 -21.20
C GLU A 85 6.84 -21.28 -21.20
N ALA A 86 7.19 -20.15 -20.59
CA ALA A 86 8.57 -19.63 -20.56
C ALA A 86 9.28 -19.94 -19.24
N SER A 87 8.53 -20.26 -18.17
CA SER A 87 9.10 -20.46 -16.84
C SER A 87 9.67 -21.87 -16.62
N GLY A 88 9.41 -22.81 -17.52
CA GLY A 88 9.70 -24.22 -17.29
C GLY A 88 8.90 -24.80 -16.12
N CYS A 89 7.75 -24.17 -15.77
CA CYS A 89 6.91 -24.55 -14.63
C CYS A 89 7.63 -24.49 -13.28
N ILE A 90 8.56 -23.56 -13.11
CA ILE A 90 9.22 -23.34 -11.82
C ILE A 90 8.22 -22.64 -10.90
N ASN A 91 7.59 -23.42 -10.05
CA ASN A 91 6.77 -22.89 -8.97
C ASN A 91 7.67 -22.56 -7.78
N TYR A 92 7.69 -21.33 -7.36
CA TYR A 92 8.35 -20.96 -6.11
C TYR A 92 7.61 -21.63 -4.94
N GLN A 93 8.37 -22.41 -4.17
CA GLN A 93 7.89 -22.98 -2.91
C GLN A 93 8.78 -22.46 -1.79
N GLY A 94 8.27 -21.50 -1.05
CA GLY A 94 9.04 -20.86 0.00
C GLY A 94 8.28 -19.73 0.64
N GLU A 95 8.92 -19.09 1.59
CA GLU A 95 8.33 -17.98 2.32
C GLU A 95 8.36 -16.72 1.49
N VAL A 96 7.31 -15.91 1.63
CA VAL A 96 7.25 -14.55 1.12
C VAL A 96 6.65 -13.66 2.18
N TRP A 97 7.02 -12.39 2.12
CA TRP A 97 6.51 -11.38 3.02
C TRP A 97 5.97 -10.20 2.23
N TYR A 98 4.82 -9.73 2.68
CA TYR A 98 4.23 -8.46 2.26
C TYR A 98 4.05 -7.57 3.48
N ARG A 99 4.46 -6.31 3.37
CA ARG A 99 4.27 -5.33 4.44
C ARG A 99 3.64 -4.06 3.88
N LYS A 100 2.72 -3.49 4.63
CA LYS A 100 2.02 -2.26 4.27
C LYS A 100 2.04 -1.31 5.44
N HIS A 101 2.61 -0.13 5.22
CA HIS A 101 2.56 0.99 6.13
C HIS A 101 1.35 1.86 5.84
N PHE A 102 0.65 2.31 6.87
CA PHE A 102 -0.49 3.20 6.72
C PHE A 102 -0.82 3.94 8.01
N THR A 103 -1.37 5.14 7.85
CA THR A 103 -1.91 5.93 8.95
C THR A 103 -3.42 6.06 8.77
N PRO A 104 -4.25 5.48 9.66
CA PRO A 104 -5.70 5.58 9.54
C PRO A 104 -6.14 7.03 9.72
N ALA A 105 -7.11 7.46 8.91
CA ALA A 105 -7.68 8.80 9.03
C ALA A 105 -8.45 8.95 10.36
N ASP A 106 -8.32 10.09 11.01
CA ASP A 106 -8.97 10.37 12.30
C ASP A 106 -10.51 10.23 12.24
N ALA A 107 -11.10 10.49 11.09
CA ALA A 107 -12.54 10.30 10.86
C ALA A 107 -13.01 8.85 11.02
N LEU A 108 -12.10 7.89 11.02
CA LEU A 108 -12.40 6.46 11.23
C LEU A 108 -12.31 6.06 12.70
N LYS A 109 -11.84 6.93 13.57
CA LYS A 109 -11.70 6.66 15.00
C LYS A 109 -13.04 6.34 15.62
N GLY A 110 -13.11 5.23 16.36
CA GLY A 110 -14.35 4.74 16.97
C GLY A 110 -15.26 3.94 16.04
N LYS A 111 -14.93 3.81 14.76
CA LYS A 111 -15.61 2.89 13.83
C LYS A 111 -15.01 1.49 13.92
N LYS A 112 -15.77 0.49 13.48
CA LYS A 112 -15.25 -0.86 13.26
C LYS A 112 -14.52 -0.92 11.91
N LEU A 113 -13.27 -1.36 11.95
CA LEU A 113 -12.38 -1.44 10.81
C LEU A 113 -11.98 -2.90 10.55
N PHE A 114 -12.12 -3.31 9.32
CA PHE A 114 -11.78 -4.67 8.90
C PHE A 114 -10.82 -4.63 7.72
N LEU A 115 -9.77 -5.44 7.78
CA LEU A 115 -9.03 -5.81 6.58
C LEU A 115 -9.81 -6.90 5.86
N HIS A 116 -10.02 -6.70 4.57
CA HIS A 116 -10.65 -7.68 3.71
C HIS A 116 -9.69 -8.03 2.58
N PHE A 117 -9.10 -9.20 2.67
CA PHE A 117 -8.35 -9.79 1.57
C PHE A 117 -9.32 -10.66 0.77
N GLU A 118 -9.44 -10.40 -0.53
CA GLU A 118 -10.29 -11.22 -1.42
C GLU A 118 -9.77 -12.65 -1.51
N ALA A 119 -8.44 -12.81 -1.49
CA ALA A 119 -7.76 -14.09 -1.36
C ALA A 119 -6.31 -13.90 -0.90
N ILE A 120 -5.78 -14.86 -0.16
CA ILE A 120 -4.35 -15.00 0.13
C ILE A 120 -3.99 -16.45 -0.21
N MET A 121 -3.11 -16.62 -1.19
CA MET A 121 -2.75 -17.95 -1.67
C MET A 121 -1.81 -18.67 -0.70
N GLY A 122 -2.11 -19.94 -0.42
CA GLY A 122 -1.26 -20.84 0.37
C GLY A 122 -1.54 -20.79 1.86
N LYS A 123 -0.50 -21.05 2.66
CA LYS A 123 -0.54 -20.88 4.11
C LYS A 123 -0.08 -19.47 4.45
N SER A 124 -0.88 -18.75 5.18
CA SER A 124 -0.58 -17.34 5.48
C SER A 124 -0.85 -16.98 6.93
N LYS A 125 -0.16 -15.95 7.40
CA LYS A 125 -0.35 -15.32 8.71
C LYS A 125 -0.48 -13.82 8.49
N VAL A 126 -1.47 -13.21 9.14
CA VAL A 126 -1.71 -11.77 9.07
C VAL A 126 -1.40 -11.16 10.43
N PHE A 127 -0.50 -10.19 10.43
CA PHE A 127 -0.11 -9.43 11.61
C PHE A 127 -0.49 -7.97 11.42
N VAL A 128 -0.85 -7.30 12.51
CA VAL A 128 -0.93 -5.84 12.55
C VAL A 128 -0.15 -5.36 13.76
N ASN A 129 0.77 -4.44 13.52
CA ASN A 129 1.66 -3.90 14.55
C ASN A 129 2.40 -4.99 15.36
N GLY A 130 2.81 -6.07 14.69
CA GLY A 130 3.51 -7.20 15.29
C GLY A 130 2.60 -8.23 15.96
N LYS A 131 1.30 -7.95 16.08
CA LYS A 131 0.34 -8.87 16.68
C LYS A 131 -0.26 -9.80 15.63
N LEU A 132 -0.13 -11.10 15.81
CA LEU A 132 -0.81 -12.10 14.97
C LEU A 132 -2.32 -12.00 15.19
N LEU A 133 -3.06 -11.79 14.11
CA LEU A 133 -4.51 -11.68 14.14
C LEU A 133 -5.20 -12.92 13.56
N THR A 134 -4.63 -13.54 12.55
CA THR A 134 -5.19 -14.76 11.94
C THR A 134 -4.13 -15.58 11.22
N GLU A 135 -4.38 -16.88 11.14
CA GLU A 135 -3.73 -17.80 10.23
C GLU A 135 -4.78 -18.33 9.25
N HIS A 136 -4.38 -18.49 8.00
CA HIS A 136 -5.25 -18.96 6.95
C HIS A 136 -4.52 -19.99 6.09
N PHE A 137 -5.29 -20.95 5.56
CA PHE A 137 -4.80 -21.92 4.60
C PHE A 137 -5.81 -22.05 3.46
N GLY A 138 -5.36 -21.80 2.24
CA GLY A 138 -6.20 -21.86 1.05
C GLY A 138 -5.75 -20.83 0.02
N GLY A 139 -6.64 -20.40 -0.87
CA GLY A 139 -6.29 -19.42 -1.91
C GLY A 139 -7.49 -18.84 -2.64
N TYR A 140 -8.70 -19.25 -2.27
CA TYR A 140 -9.92 -18.90 -3.01
C TYR A 140 -11.03 -18.32 -2.13
N LEU A 141 -10.78 -18.23 -0.82
CA LEU A 141 -11.74 -17.66 0.12
C LEU A 141 -11.21 -16.35 0.68
N PRO A 142 -12.11 -15.39 0.94
CA PRO A 142 -11.73 -14.14 1.55
C PRO A 142 -11.26 -14.34 3.00
N VAL A 143 -10.30 -13.53 3.41
CA VAL A 143 -9.82 -13.43 4.78
C VAL A 143 -10.22 -12.07 5.33
N VAL A 144 -11.08 -12.07 6.35
CA VAL A 144 -11.57 -10.84 6.97
C VAL A 144 -11.11 -10.77 8.41
N VAL A 145 -10.44 -9.67 8.77
CA VAL A 145 -9.80 -9.51 10.07
C VAL A 145 -10.23 -8.18 10.69
N ASP A 146 -10.78 -8.19 11.90
CA ASP A 146 -11.07 -6.97 12.68
C ASP A 146 -9.75 -6.39 13.22
N ILE A 147 -9.46 -5.17 12.84
CA ILE A 147 -8.24 -4.45 13.24
C ILE A 147 -8.52 -3.27 14.18
N SER A 148 -9.77 -3.07 14.58
CA SER A 148 -10.22 -1.88 15.32
C SER A 148 -9.44 -1.64 16.61
N ASP A 149 -9.08 -2.71 17.33
CA ASP A 149 -8.48 -2.65 18.65
C ASP A 149 -6.93 -2.76 18.66
N VAL A 150 -6.33 -2.81 17.45
CA VAL A 150 -4.87 -2.98 17.31
C VAL A 150 -4.19 -1.81 16.57
N LEU A 151 -4.96 -0.78 16.24
CA LEU A 151 -4.46 0.39 15.54
C LEU A 151 -3.93 1.46 16.50
N ASN A 152 -2.80 2.05 16.14
CA ASN A 152 -2.25 3.25 16.74
C ASN A 152 -2.76 4.46 15.95
N TRP A 153 -3.62 5.27 16.57
CA TRP A 153 -4.24 6.41 15.91
C TRP A 153 -3.28 7.59 15.82
N GLY A 154 -3.18 8.18 14.61
CA GLY A 154 -2.26 9.30 14.34
C GLY A 154 -0.81 8.87 14.14
N GLU A 155 -0.53 7.57 14.14
CA GLU A 155 0.79 6.99 13.97
C GLU A 155 0.82 6.04 12.76
N ASP A 156 2.02 5.68 12.33
CA ASP A 156 2.21 4.63 11.34
C ASP A 156 1.82 3.26 11.91
N ASN A 157 1.06 2.54 11.14
CA ASN A 157 0.67 1.16 11.45
C ASN A 157 1.20 0.24 10.34
N VAL A 158 1.54 -0.96 10.72
CA VAL A 158 2.10 -1.94 9.80
C VAL A 158 1.23 -3.18 9.74
N ILE A 159 0.76 -3.50 8.55
CA ILE A 159 0.22 -4.82 8.23
C ILE A 159 1.38 -5.65 7.69
N ALA A 160 1.60 -6.83 8.25
CA ALA A 160 2.54 -7.80 7.70
C ALA A 160 1.81 -9.11 7.39
N VAL A 161 2.09 -9.66 6.23
CA VAL A 161 1.51 -10.92 5.75
C VAL A 161 2.65 -11.86 5.35
N TRP A 162 2.69 -13.01 5.99
CA TRP A 162 3.60 -14.11 5.68
C TRP A 162 2.89 -15.19 4.91
#